data_06311a9f83ab4207a195b59936c8b7e2
#
_entry.id   06311a9f83ab4207a195b59936c8b7e2
#
_cell.length_a   1.000
_cell.length_b   1.000
_cell.length_c   1.000
_cell.angle_alpha   90.00
_cell.angle_beta   90.00
_cell.angle_gamma   90.00
#
_symmetry.space_group_name_H-M   'P 1'
#
loop_
_entity.id
_entity.type
_entity.pdbx_description
1 polymer ?
#
loop_
_entity_poly.entity_id
_entity_poly.type
_entity_poly.pdbx_seq_one_letter_code
_entity_poly.pdbx_strand_id
1 'polypeptide(L)'
;PADAKVSVSGGFFPHLKISGRFLLRPGEYRADYSRSGYFSNSLDIEINEESSQVIDIKLKKTPGIVRFITRPDVVYELYLEGKFSPFICEDMEMYQEECRKRGFSFGGPLEPGTRDVELRFEKYFPIKEQLIINGMGEEQEFIFDLKPAWADVEIDTKPSGAEIFIDGKNIGLTPLDLDIMEGQHTLEIKKNGFKNFTTEIAVKAKENIVLELFNLSLLDSKINIISNPKEASVNINSIYRGLTPLELELEPLVSHTISLAKPGFKSISENIVLKTQEEILNERNVAYVEFERELKPIYGSISFLGTPGAGLILEGEQIGVVPINLDLLSKKQLLLIKKEGYVTEELMINPTSGYEQTIEINLMTPEEAALAALPNKIQTSQGLEMRLIYPGNEFVMGAPRRDQGRKTNETERLVKITRPFYVGITETSNKEFREFEPKHTSGAEVFRELSNNM
;
A
#
# COMPACT_ATOMS: atom_id res chain seq x y z
N PRO A 1 14.53 -57.10 48.03
CA PRO A 1 14.90 -56.71 49.39
C PRO A 1 15.00 -57.95 50.30
N ALA A 2 16.01 -58.02 51.15
CA ALA A 2 16.35 -59.21 51.96
C ALA A 2 15.35 -59.59 53.07
N ASP A 3 14.42 -58.65 53.40
CA ASP A 3 13.41 -58.77 54.46
C ASP A 3 12.00 -59.09 53.98
N ALA A 4 11.83 -59.47 52.71
CA ALA A 4 10.53 -59.88 52.18
C ALA A 4 10.04 -61.19 52.85
N LYS A 5 8.81 -61.19 53.20
CA LYS A 5 8.13 -62.43 53.66
C LYS A 5 7.86 -63.37 52.46
N VAL A 6 8.37 -64.54 52.51
CA VAL A 6 8.16 -65.58 51.48
C VAL A 6 7.52 -66.80 52.10
N SER A 7 6.42 -67.26 51.48
CA SER A 7 5.79 -68.54 51.79
C SER A 7 5.76 -69.36 50.52
N VAL A 8 5.90 -70.67 50.70
CA VAL A 8 5.87 -71.59 49.56
C VAL A 8 4.75 -72.56 49.84
N SER A 9 3.95 -72.86 48.83
CA SER A 9 2.84 -73.82 48.85
C SER A 9 2.94 -74.78 47.66
N GLY A 10 2.28 -75.92 47.73
CA GLY A 10 2.35 -77.03 46.71
C GLY A 10 3.28 -78.16 47.13
N GLY A 11 3.38 -79.22 46.36
CA GLY A 11 4.14 -80.40 46.65
C GLY A 11 3.46 -81.31 47.72
N PHE A 12 4.02 -82.52 47.93
CA PHE A 12 3.40 -83.56 48.75
C PHE A 12 3.76 -83.59 50.23
N PHE A 13 4.65 -82.71 50.70
CA PHE A 13 5.20 -82.72 52.09
C PHE A 13 5.27 -81.35 52.72
N PRO A 14 5.24 -81.23 54.06
CA PRO A 14 5.38 -79.98 54.75
C PRO A 14 6.78 -79.36 54.42
N HIS A 15 6.71 -78.04 54.05
CA HIS A 15 7.89 -77.30 53.70
C HIS A 15 8.68 -76.89 54.95
N LEU A 16 9.96 -77.20 55.03
CA LEU A 16 10.82 -76.82 56.16
C LEU A 16 11.65 -75.60 55.75
N LYS A 17 11.58 -74.54 56.54
CA LYS A 17 12.41 -73.35 56.38
C LYS A 17 13.52 -73.32 57.44
N ILE A 18 14.79 -73.40 57.01
CA ILE A 18 15.96 -73.37 57.91
C ILE A 18 16.90 -72.25 57.45
N SER A 19 17.24 -71.34 58.37
CA SER A 19 18.16 -70.25 58.09
C SER A 19 17.86 -69.47 56.81
N GLY A 20 16.59 -69.20 56.57
CA GLY A 20 16.15 -68.44 55.42
C GLY A 20 16.04 -69.17 54.10
N ARG A 21 16.34 -70.50 54.08
CA ARG A 21 16.25 -71.35 52.92
C ARG A 21 15.08 -72.33 53.07
N PHE A 22 14.40 -72.61 51.97
CA PHE A 22 13.34 -73.67 51.93
C PHE A 22 13.99 -74.99 51.51
N LEU A 23 13.68 -76.00 52.24
CA LEU A 23 14.03 -77.43 51.88
C LEU A 23 12.81 -78.01 51.15
N LEU A 24 12.93 -78.20 49.88
CA LEU A 24 11.87 -78.66 48.99
C LEU A 24 12.36 -79.89 48.23
N ARG A 25 11.47 -80.80 47.90
CA ARG A 25 11.74 -81.87 46.94
C ARG A 25 11.59 -81.38 45.51
N PRO A 26 12.13 -82.13 44.54
CA PRO A 26 11.81 -81.84 43.14
C PRO A 26 10.31 -81.84 42.88
N GLY A 27 9.79 -80.83 42.12
CA GLY A 27 8.37 -80.68 41.81
C GLY A 27 7.97 -79.23 41.66
N GLU A 28 6.68 -78.96 41.37
CA GLU A 28 6.07 -77.66 41.15
C GLU A 28 5.58 -77.10 42.49
N TYR A 29 5.94 -75.82 42.72
CA TYR A 29 5.58 -75.06 43.92
C TYR A 29 5.14 -73.65 43.53
N ARG A 30 4.33 -73.04 44.42
CA ARG A 30 3.97 -71.65 44.32
C ARG A 30 4.64 -70.83 45.45
N ALA A 31 5.45 -69.87 45.11
CA ALA A 31 6.06 -68.94 46.04
C ALA A 31 5.30 -67.67 46.12
N ASP A 32 4.64 -67.38 47.24
CA ASP A 32 3.99 -66.10 47.51
C ASP A 32 4.96 -65.24 48.27
N TYR A 33 5.15 -64.01 47.83
CA TYR A 33 6.05 -63.04 48.45
C TYR A 33 5.40 -61.70 48.67
N SER A 34 5.65 -61.10 49.81
CA SER A 34 5.08 -59.81 50.19
C SER A 34 6.06 -59.02 51.01
N ARG A 35 5.99 -57.70 50.90
CA ARG A 35 6.70 -56.74 51.72
C ARG A 35 5.92 -55.46 51.81
N SER A 36 5.92 -54.80 52.97
CA SER A 36 5.36 -53.49 53.15
C SER A 36 5.98 -52.49 52.15
N GLY A 37 5.15 -51.72 51.43
CA GLY A 37 5.59 -50.78 50.41
C GLY A 37 5.90 -51.41 49.03
N TYR A 38 5.62 -52.70 48.84
CA TYR A 38 5.79 -53.39 47.57
C TYR A 38 4.54 -54.18 47.21
N PHE A 39 4.29 -54.38 45.94
CA PHE A 39 3.20 -55.24 45.47
C PHE A 39 3.48 -56.69 45.88
N SER A 40 2.51 -57.32 46.53
CA SER A 40 2.55 -58.77 46.76
C SER A 40 2.32 -59.51 45.44
N ASN A 41 3.05 -60.57 45.23
CA ASN A 41 2.91 -61.34 44.01
C ASN A 41 3.25 -62.81 44.32
N SER A 42 2.91 -63.72 43.40
CA SER A 42 3.23 -65.11 43.46
C SER A 42 3.93 -65.59 42.17
N LEU A 43 4.83 -66.51 42.31
CA LEU A 43 5.57 -67.15 41.21
C LEU A 43 5.46 -68.63 41.29
N ASP A 44 5.05 -69.30 40.23
CA ASP A 44 5.11 -70.73 40.10
C ASP A 44 6.57 -71.10 39.77
N ILE A 45 7.13 -71.99 40.59
CA ILE A 45 8.54 -72.35 40.55
C ILE A 45 8.64 -73.93 40.42
N GLU A 46 9.51 -74.35 39.57
CA GLU A 46 9.87 -75.79 39.43
C GLU A 46 11.21 -75.97 40.12
N ILE A 47 11.21 -76.93 41.10
CA ILE A 47 12.41 -77.34 41.79
C ILE A 47 12.91 -78.62 41.12
N ASN A 48 14.12 -78.58 40.62
CA ASN A 48 14.82 -79.70 39.97
C ASN A 48 15.63 -80.53 40.98
N GLU A 49 16.34 -81.55 40.51
CA GLU A 49 17.15 -82.42 41.33
C GLU A 49 18.51 -81.81 41.76
N GLU A 50 18.80 -80.57 41.46
CA GLU A 50 20.04 -79.87 41.84
C GLU A 50 20.08 -79.72 43.39
N SER A 51 21.29 -79.78 43.95
CA SER A 51 21.50 -79.63 45.39
C SER A 51 21.21 -78.23 45.98
N SER A 52 21.13 -77.22 45.12
CA SER A 52 20.77 -75.79 45.49
C SER A 52 20.34 -75.03 44.28
N GLN A 53 19.15 -74.45 44.35
CA GLN A 53 18.56 -73.61 43.33
C GLN A 53 18.31 -72.21 43.94
N VAL A 54 18.77 -71.10 43.26
CA VAL A 54 18.55 -69.75 43.69
C VAL A 54 17.58 -69.07 42.71
N ILE A 55 16.48 -68.53 43.26
CA ILE A 55 15.46 -67.86 42.49
C ILE A 55 15.52 -66.39 42.90
N ASP A 56 15.92 -65.51 41.96
CA ASP A 56 16.00 -64.10 42.20
C ASP A 56 14.66 -63.40 41.85
N ILE A 57 14.05 -62.75 42.86
CA ILE A 57 12.75 -62.12 42.72
C ILE A 57 12.89 -60.63 42.91
N LYS A 58 12.52 -59.85 41.89
CA LYS A 58 12.46 -58.40 41.93
C LYS A 58 11.07 -57.92 42.34
N LEU A 59 10.94 -57.29 43.50
CA LEU A 59 9.71 -56.71 43.98
C LEU A 59 9.51 -55.31 43.34
N LYS A 60 8.28 -55.06 42.81
CA LYS A 60 7.88 -53.72 42.31
C LYS A 60 7.37 -52.91 43.49
N LYS A 61 7.91 -51.71 43.72
CA LYS A 61 7.43 -50.76 44.74
C LYS A 61 5.98 -50.40 44.43
N THR A 62 5.17 -50.19 45.48
CA THR A 62 3.85 -49.54 45.35
C THR A 62 4.03 -48.07 45.05
N PRO A 63 3.03 -47.39 44.44
CA PRO A 63 3.02 -45.96 44.21
C PRO A 63 3.28 -45.17 45.49
N GLY A 64 3.88 -44.00 45.35
CA GLY A 64 3.98 -42.98 46.42
C GLY A 64 2.77 -42.07 46.36
N ILE A 65 2.41 -41.45 47.50
CA ILE A 65 1.33 -40.46 47.57
C ILE A 65 1.98 -39.07 47.44
N VAL A 66 1.59 -38.32 46.40
CA VAL A 66 2.18 -36.98 46.15
C VAL A 66 1.12 -35.91 46.31
N ARG A 67 1.54 -34.75 46.81
CA ARG A 67 0.74 -33.54 46.87
C ARG A 67 1.46 -32.41 46.10
N PHE A 68 0.71 -31.74 45.19
CA PHE A 68 1.21 -30.53 44.49
C PHE A 68 0.55 -29.28 45.07
N ILE A 69 1.34 -28.42 45.64
CA ILE A 69 0.92 -27.21 46.32
C ILE A 69 1.48 -26.02 45.51
N THR A 70 0.59 -25.11 45.06
CA THR A 70 1.02 -23.91 44.35
C THR A 70 0.91 -22.68 45.24
N ARG A 71 1.80 -21.69 45.04
CA ARG A 71 1.80 -20.38 45.72
C ARG A 71 1.85 -19.26 44.67
N PRO A 72 0.77 -18.47 44.49
CA PRO A 72 -0.53 -18.58 45.14
C PRO A 72 -1.27 -19.86 44.74
N ASP A 73 -2.26 -20.23 45.57
CA ASP A 73 -3.11 -21.38 45.29
C ASP A 73 -4.08 -21.07 44.13
N VAL A 74 -3.80 -21.62 42.96
CA VAL A 74 -4.56 -21.39 41.71
C VAL A 74 -4.85 -22.71 41.01
N VAL A 75 -5.87 -22.70 40.17
CA VAL A 75 -6.22 -23.87 39.33
C VAL A 75 -5.14 -24.11 38.28
N TYR A 76 -4.83 -25.34 38.03
CA TYR A 76 -3.86 -25.76 37.01
C TYR A 76 -4.29 -27.05 36.31
N GLU A 77 -3.78 -27.22 35.10
CA GLU A 77 -3.83 -28.50 34.42
C GLU A 77 -2.54 -29.29 34.70
N LEU A 78 -2.70 -30.55 35.08
CA LEU A 78 -1.57 -31.46 35.33
C LEU A 78 -1.29 -32.32 34.10
N TYR A 79 -0.04 -32.34 33.67
CA TYR A 79 0.46 -33.26 32.66
C TYR A 79 1.56 -34.13 33.25
N LEU A 80 1.43 -35.46 33.10
CA LEU A 80 2.45 -36.42 33.49
C LEU A 80 2.99 -37.11 32.23
N GLU A 81 4.31 -37.15 32.07
CA GLU A 81 4.99 -37.69 30.88
C GLU A 81 4.37 -37.14 29.57
N GLY A 82 4.05 -35.84 29.56
CA GLY A 82 3.42 -35.15 28.43
C GLY A 82 1.95 -35.46 28.16
N LYS A 83 1.32 -36.26 29.00
CA LYS A 83 -0.12 -36.62 28.88
C LYS A 83 -0.93 -35.90 29.95
N PHE A 84 -2.07 -35.35 29.53
CA PHE A 84 -3.01 -34.73 30.46
C PHE A 84 -3.46 -35.77 31.48
N SER A 85 -3.34 -35.43 32.78
CA SER A 85 -3.79 -36.26 33.89
C SER A 85 -4.98 -35.60 34.56
N PRO A 86 -6.19 -36.15 34.44
CA PRO A 86 -7.34 -35.56 35.10
C PRO A 86 -7.13 -35.61 36.63
N PHE A 87 -7.61 -34.55 37.27
CA PHE A 87 -7.47 -34.35 38.71
C PHE A 87 -8.51 -35.21 39.42
N ILE A 88 -8.06 -36.12 40.26
CA ILE A 88 -8.96 -37.00 41.08
C ILE A 88 -8.72 -36.58 42.54
N CYS A 89 -9.75 -36.13 43.24
CA CYS A 89 -9.71 -35.98 44.69
C CYS A 89 -9.79 -37.34 45.37
N GLU A 90 -9.10 -37.52 46.52
CA GLU A 90 -8.97 -38.82 47.20
C GLU A 90 -10.27 -39.58 47.47
N ASP A 91 -11.43 -38.89 47.50
CA ASP A 91 -12.70 -39.46 47.88
C ASP A 91 -13.82 -39.42 46.82
N MET A 92 -13.67 -38.73 45.71
CA MET A 92 -14.68 -38.64 44.65
C MET A 92 -14.10 -38.21 43.31
N GLU A 93 -14.66 -38.68 42.20
CA GLU A 93 -14.53 -38.07 40.87
C GLU A 93 -15.14 -36.66 40.85
N MET A 94 -14.39 -35.64 41.24
CA MET A 94 -14.82 -34.27 41.24
C MET A 94 -13.95 -33.42 40.30
N TYR A 95 -14.55 -32.41 39.70
CA TYR A 95 -13.78 -31.44 38.91
C TYR A 95 -12.83 -30.68 39.81
N GLN A 96 -11.67 -30.30 39.29
CA GLN A 96 -10.59 -29.62 40.00
C GLN A 96 -11.06 -28.39 40.81
N GLU A 97 -11.97 -27.60 40.24
CA GLU A 97 -12.53 -26.39 40.88
C GLU A 97 -13.37 -26.71 42.12
N GLU A 98 -14.11 -27.82 42.10
CA GLU A 98 -14.90 -28.27 43.25
C GLU A 98 -14.00 -28.84 44.37
N CYS A 99 -12.93 -29.53 44.00
CA CYS A 99 -11.93 -29.99 44.97
C CYS A 99 -11.31 -28.82 45.72
N ARG A 100 -10.96 -27.76 45.00
CA ARG A 100 -10.36 -26.55 45.58
C ARG A 100 -11.34 -25.79 46.49
N LYS A 101 -12.58 -25.61 46.07
CA LYS A 101 -13.64 -24.98 46.92
C LYS A 101 -13.79 -25.66 48.29
N ARG A 102 -13.39 -26.95 48.38
CA ARG A 102 -13.37 -27.74 49.59
C ARG A 102 -12.02 -27.79 50.31
N GLY A 103 -11.00 -27.08 49.81
CA GLY A 103 -9.66 -26.96 50.44
C GLY A 103 -8.71 -28.14 50.14
N PHE A 104 -8.96 -28.89 49.06
CA PHE A 104 -8.07 -29.97 48.64
C PHE A 104 -7.09 -29.50 47.59
N SER A 105 -5.79 -29.72 47.81
CA SER A 105 -4.74 -29.73 46.75
C SER A 105 -4.67 -31.14 46.14
N PHE A 106 -4.09 -31.27 44.93
CA PHE A 106 -3.95 -32.60 44.33
C PHE A 106 -3.20 -33.53 45.27
N GLY A 107 -3.80 -34.64 45.56
CA GLY A 107 -3.20 -35.75 46.25
C GLY A 107 -3.53 -37.03 45.47
N GLY A 108 -2.52 -37.81 45.09
CA GLY A 108 -2.76 -39.04 44.35
C GLY A 108 -1.55 -39.95 44.28
N PRO A 109 -1.81 -41.24 44.03
CA PRO A 109 -0.73 -42.21 43.90
C PRO A 109 0.01 -42.03 42.57
N LEU A 110 1.34 -41.83 42.61
CA LEU A 110 2.18 -41.87 41.42
C LEU A 110 3.20 -43.03 41.50
N GLU A 111 3.43 -43.64 40.37
CA GLU A 111 4.40 -44.72 40.22
C GLU A 111 5.80 -44.23 40.59
N PRO A 112 6.60 -44.99 41.33
CA PRO A 112 7.94 -44.61 41.76
C PRO A 112 8.90 -44.40 40.56
N GLY A 113 9.91 -43.55 40.78
CA GLY A 113 10.90 -43.20 39.79
C GLY A 113 10.89 -41.73 39.42
N THR A 114 11.70 -41.33 38.45
CA THR A 114 11.70 -39.97 37.92
C THR A 114 10.51 -39.74 37.02
N ARG A 115 9.76 -38.66 37.25
CA ARG A 115 8.56 -38.34 36.50
C ARG A 115 8.66 -36.94 35.96
N ASP A 116 8.34 -36.75 34.66
CA ASP A 116 8.16 -35.46 34.04
C ASP A 116 6.79 -34.93 34.40
N VAL A 117 6.78 -33.77 35.12
CA VAL A 117 5.57 -33.10 35.57
C VAL A 117 5.51 -31.74 34.94
N GLU A 118 4.38 -31.44 34.29
CA GLU A 118 4.09 -30.09 33.77
C GLU A 118 2.79 -29.59 34.38
N LEU A 119 2.84 -28.40 35.00
CA LEU A 119 1.67 -27.69 35.49
C LEU A 119 1.42 -26.49 34.58
N ARG A 120 0.23 -26.38 34.01
CA ARG A 120 -0.20 -25.26 33.17
C ARG A 120 -1.25 -24.44 33.88
N PHE A 121 -1.14 -23.12 33.74
CA PHE A 121 -1.97 -22.13 34.42
C PHE A 121 -2.54 -21.15 33.38
N GLU A 122 -3.67 -20.56 33.66
CA GLU A 122 -4.29 -19.54 32.81
C GLU A 122 -3.48 -18.24 32.80
N LYS A 123 -2.99 -17.78 33.99
CA LYS A 123 -2.33 -16.50 34.17
C LYS A 123 -0.89 -16.58 34.67
N TYR A 124 -0.30 -17.76 34.79
CA TYR A 124 1.06 -17.96 35.28
C TYR A 124 1.88 -18.74 34.26
N PHE A 125 3.20 -18.57 34.32
CA PHE A 125 4.08 -19.37 33.49
C PHE A 125 3.96 -20.84 33.84
N PRO A 126 3.96 -21.75 32.84
CA PRO A 126 3.91 -23.18 33.09
C PRO A 126 5.19 -23.63 33.82
N ILE A 127 5.02 -24.60 34.73
CA ILE A 127 6.12 -25.22 35.43
C ILE A 127 6.38 -26.59 34.81
N LYS A 128 7.62 -26.87 34.48
CA LYS A 128 8.09 -28.18 33.98
C LYS A 128 9.26 -28.63 34.81
N GLU A 129 9.05 -29.71 35.56
CA GLU A 129 10.08 -30.26 36.43
C GLU A 129 10.12 -31.78 36.39
N GLN A 130 11.29 -32.36 36.66
CA GLN A 130 11.47 -33.77 36.88
C GLN A 130 11.43 -34.05 38.35
N LEU A 131 10.41 -34.77 38.82
CA LEU A 131 10.23 -35.10 40.22
C LEU A 131 10.62 -36.56 40.49
N ILE A 132 11.23 -36.82 41.62
CA ILE A 132 11.60 -38.16 42.07
C ILE A 132 10.50 -38.66 43.02
N ILE A 133 9.78 -39.65 42.64
CA ILE A 133 8.75 -40.32 43.47
C ILE A 133 9.34 -41.51 44.14
N ASN A 134 9.35 -41.53 45.49
CA ASN A 134 9.97 -42.57 46.27
C ASN A 134 9.20 -43.90 46.23
N GLY A 135 7.89 -43.83 46.11
CA GLY A 135 6.99 -45.00 46.17
C GLY A 135 6.82 -45.52 47.59
N MET A 136 6.43 -46.79 47.72
CA MET A 136 6.22 -47.50 48.98
C MET A 136 5.13 -46.91 49.91
N GLY A 137 4.16 -46.10 49.32
CA GLY A 137 3.14 -45.41 50.07
C GLY A 137 3.65 -44.17 50.83
N GLU A 138 4.89 -43.73 50.56
CA GLU A 138 5.46 -42.50 51.18
C GLU A 138 4.72 -41.24 50.68
N GLU A 139 4.38 -40.34 51.62
CA GLU A 139 3.79 -39.05 51.29
C GLU A 139 4.90 -38.05 50.99
N GLN A 140 4.77 -37.35 49.83
CA GLN A 140 5.71 -36.31 49.38
C GLN A 140 4.93 -35.08 48.97
N GLU A 141 5.33 -33.91 49.46
CA GLU A 141 4.79 -32.61 49.08
C GLU A 141 5.77 -31.88 48.17
N PHE A 142 5.25 -31.39 47.02
CA PHE A 142 5.98 -30.56 46.08
C PHE A 142 5.36 -29.18 46.05
N ILE A 143 6.12 -28.12 46.38
CA ILE A 143 5.65 -26.75 46.49
C ILE A 143 6.21 -25.95 45.32
N PHE A 144 5.33 -25.29 44.56
CA PHE A 144 5.67 -24.51 43.40
C PHE A 144 5.30 -23.03 43.59
N ASP A 145 6.30 -22.16 43.59
CA ASP A 145 6.11 -20.70 43.62
C ASP A 145 5.86 -20.21 42.17
N LEU A 146 4.65 -19.69 41.93
CA LEU A 146 4.21 -19.32 40.59
C LEU A 146 4.78 -17.94 40.22
N LYS A 147 5.14 -17.82 38.94
CA LYS A 147 5.55 -16.55 38.34
C LYS A 147 4.41 -16.01 37.48
N PRO A 148 3.86 -14.81 37.79
CA PRO A 148 2.84 -14.18 36.96
C PRO A 148 3.32 -14.04 35.52
N ALA A 149 2.45 -14.33 34.58
CA ALA A 149 2.68 -14.19 33.15
C ALA A 149 1.92 -13.01 32.56
N TRP A 150 1.53 -12.05 33.38
CA TRP A 150 0.84 -10.83 32.95
C TRP A 150 1.53 -9.57 33.50
N ALA A 151 1.10 -8.42 32.94
CA ALA A 151 1.39 -7.10 33.45
C ALA A 151 0.07 -6.32 33.65
N ASP A 152 0.06 -5.41 34.61
CA ASP A 152 -0.99 -4.42 34.76
C ASP A 152 -0.80 -3.35 33.68
N VAL A 153 -1.81 -3.11 32.85
CA VAL A 153 -1.77 -2.14 31.73
C VAL A 153 -2.89 -1.13 31.91
N GLU A 154 -2.51 0.14 32.03
CA GLU A 154 -3.42 1.27 32.06
C GLU A 154 -3.59 1.83 30.65
N ILE A 155 -4.85 1.93 30.18
CA ILE A 155 -5.22 2.45 28.85
C ILE A 155 -6.19 3.59 29.02
N ASP A 156 -5.84 4.80 28.54
CA ASP A 156 -6.71 5.97 28.54
C ASP A 156 -6.76 6.65 27.17
N THR A 157 -7.88 7.35 26.92
CA THR A 157 -8.12 8.06 25.65
C THR A 157 -8.72 9.44 25.88
N LYS A 158 -8.48 10.32 24.92
CA LYS A 158 -9.17 11.61 24.85
C LYS A 158 -9.91 11.72 23.51
N PRO A 159 -11.27 11.79 23.53
CA PRO A 159 -12.12 11.69 24.70
C PRO A 159 -12.18 10.28 25.30
N SER A 160 -12.49 10.17 26.59
CA SER A 160 -12.69 8.91 27.28
C SER A 160 -13.97 8.17 26.85
N GLY A 161 -14.16 6.93 27.30
CA GLY A 161 -15.32 6.09 26.95
C GLY A 161 -15.21 5.53 25.53
N ALA A 162 -13.99 5.24 25.06
CA ALA A 162 -13.74 4.48 23.83
C ALA A 162 -13.70 2.98 24.15
N GLU A 163 -14.23 2.17 23.25
CA GLU A 163 -14.17 0.71 23.34
C GLU A 163 -12.74 0.22 23.07
N ILE A 164 -12.28 -0.68 23.94
CA ILE A 164 -10.95 -1.30 23.85
C ILE A 164 -11.11 -2.73 23.37
N PHE A 165 -10.36 -3.09 22.33
CA PHE A 165 -10.21 -4.45 21.88
C PHE A 165 -8.75 -4.88 21.98
N ILE A 166 -8.51 -6.03 22.61
CA ILE A 166 -7.21 -6.69 22.65
C ILE A 166 -7.33 -7.99 21.85
N ASP A 167 -6.51 -8.15 20.83
CA ASP A 167 -6.53 -9.31 19.92
C ASP A 167 -7.94 -9.61 19.36
N GLY A 168 -8.68 -8.52 19.05
CA GLY A 168 -10.05 -8.60 18.50
C GLY A 168 -11.15 -8.86 19.54
N LYS A 169 -10.82 -9.05 20.82
CA LYS A 169 -11.80 -9.25 21.89
C LYS A 169 -12.09 -7.92 22.59
N ASN A 170 -13.37 -7.54 22.69
CA ASN A 170 -13.80 -6.37 23.45
C ASN A 170 -13.57 -6.61 24.95
N ILE A 171 -12.81 -5.71 25.59
CA ILE A 171 -12.39 -5.81 26.99
C ILE A 171 -13.12 -4.79 27.88
N GLY A 172 -13.52 -3.64 27.32
CA GLY A 172 -14.20 -2.59 28.08
C GLY A 172 -14.08 -1.21 27.45
N LEU A 173 -14.22 -0.19 28.29
CA LEU A 173 -14.18 1.22 27.90
C LEU A 173 -13.06 1.96 28.62
N THR A 174 -12.42 2.94 27.95
CA THR A 174 -11.42 3.82 28.56
C THR A 174 -12.02 4.82 29.55
N PRO A 175 -11.31 5.21 30.66
CA PRO A 175 -10.04 4.62 31.10
C PRO A 175 -10.23 3.21 31.67
N LEU A 176 -9.26 2.34 31.48
CA LEU A 176 -9.33 0.95 31.93
C LEU A 176 -7.95 0.44 32.38
N ASP A 177 -7.95 -0.19 33.57
CA ASP A 177 -6.82 -0.95 34.08
C ASP A 177 -7.11 -2.44 33.92
N LEU A 178 -6.20 -3.20 33.33
CA LEU A 178 -6.41 -4.63 33.09
C LEU A 178 -5.10 -5.41 33.04
N ASP A 179 -5.21 -6.69 33.40
CA ASP A 179 -4.13 -7.66 33.27
C ASP A 179 -4.02 -8.13 31.81
N ILE A 180 -2.87 -7.89 31.18
CA ILE A 180 -2.58 -8.43 29.84
C ILE A 180 -1.43 -9.42 29.93
N MET A 181 -1.57 -10.58 29.30
CA MET A 181 -0.54 -11.61 29.28
C MET A 181 0.74 -11.11 28.60
N GLU A 182 1.88 -11.69 28.97
CA GLU A 182 3.15 -11.41 28.29
C GLU A 182 3.08 -11.81 26.83
N GLY A 183 3.49 -10.90 25.95
CA GLY A 183 3.50 -11.13 24.50
C GLY A 183 3.32 -9.86 23.69
N GLN A 184 3.14 -10.06 22.39
CA GLN A 184 2.71 -9.01 21.46
C GLN A 184 1.19 -9.10 21.32
N HIS A 185 0.53 -7.97 21.50
CA HIS A 185 -0.92 -7.86 21.42
C HIS A 185 -1.32 -6.74 20.48
N THR A 186 -2.39 -6.94 19.73
CA THR A 186 -3.00 -5.89 18.93
C THR A 186 -4.02 -5.14 19.77
N LEU A 187 -3.75 -3.85 20.01
CA LEU A 187 -4.69 -2.92 20.66
C LEU A 187 -5.48 -2.18 19.59
N GLU A 188 -6.80 -2.30 19.61
CA GLU A 188 -7.70 -1.53 18.76
C GLU A 188 -8.65 -0.70 19.65
N ILE A 189 -8.77 0.59 19.34
CA ILE A 189 -9.60 1.54 20.09
C ILE A 189 -10.64 2.11 19.14
N LYS A 190 -11.93 2.02 19.52
CA LYS A 190 -13.09 2.47 18.74
C LYS A 190 -13.97 3.40 19.54
N LYS A 191 -14.38 4.49 18.91
CA LYS A 191 -15.38 5.40 19.48
C LYS A 191 -16.24 5.97 18.36
N ASN A 192 -17.55 6.02 18.60
CA ASN A 192 -18.48 6.59 17.61
C ASN A 192 -18.12 8.06 17.32
N GLY A 193 -18.10 8.42 16.04
CA GLY A 193 -17.68 9.74 15.57
C GLY A 193 -16.17 9.95 15.46
N PHE A 194 -15.36 8.96 15.78
CA PHE A 194 -13.89 9.02 15.72
C PHE A 194 -13.31 7.96 14.79
N LYS A 195 -12.12 8.22 14.29
CA LYS A 195 -11.35 7.25 13.50
C LYS A 195 -10.89 6.13 14.41
N ASN A 196 -10.99 4.89 13.92
CA ASN A 196 -10.45 3.74 14.64
C ASN A 196 -8.94 3.88 14.76
N PHE A 197 -8.44 3.58 15.96
CA PHE A 197 -7.00 3.56 16.23
C PHE A 197 -6.55 2.12 16.45
N THR A 198 -5.46 1.70 15.82
CA THR A 198 -4.90 0.36 15.97
C THR A 198 -3.39 0.45 16.12
N THR A 199 -2.86 -0.25 17.11
CA THR A 199 -1.41 -0.34 17.36
C THR A 199 -1.05 -1.70 17.96
N GLU A 200 0.21 -2.06 17.91
CA GLU A 200 0.74 -3.21 18.61
C GLU A 200 1.38 -2.77 19.93
N ILE A 201 1.11 -3.52 20.98
CA ILE A 201 1.71 -3.33 22.30
C ILE A 201 2.51 -4.57 22.70
N ALA A 202 3.71 -4.36 23.21
CA ALA A 202 4.55 -5.41 23.76
C ALA A 202 4.40 -5.41 25.29
N VAL A 203 3.86 -6.49 25.82
CA VAL A 203 3.63 -6.66 27.26
C VAL A 203 4.70 -7.59 27.83
N LYS A 204 5.32 -7.17 28.93
CA LYS A 204 6.30 -7.97 29.66
C LYS A 204 5.84 -8.17 31.08
N ALA A 205 5.79 -9.43 31.50
CA ALA A 205 5.25 -9.82 32.78
C ALA A 205 5.89 -9.07 33.97
N LYS A 206 5.06 -8.72 34.96
CA LYS A 206 5.41 -8.00 36.19
C LYS A 206 5.81 -6.54 36.02
N GLU A 207 5.65 -5.97 34.84
CA GLU A 207 5.83 -4.53 34.61
C GLU A 207 4.48 -3.84 34.79
N ASN A 208 4.47 -2.65 35.40
CA ASN A 208 3.32 -1.75 35.33
C ASN A 208 3.48 -0.90 34.09
N ILE A 209 2.59 -1.07 33.12
CA ILE A 209 2.64 -0.40 31.84
C ILE A 209 1.54 0.66 31.81
N VAL A 210 1.93 1.94 31.83
CA VAL A 210 1.03 3.06 31.58
C VAL A 210 1.23 3.45 30.12
N LEU A 211 0.24 3.17 29.27
CA LEU A 211 0.29 3.59 27.88
C LEU A 211 0.09 5.10 27.78
N GLU A 212 0.72 5.71 26.77
CA GLU A 212 0.50 7.13 26.50
C GLU A 212 -0.98 7.41 26.22
N LEU A 213 -1.46 8.59 26.63
CA LEU A 213 -2.84 9.01 26.37
C LEU A 213 -3.12 9.05 24.86
N PHE A 214 -4.03 8.21 24.39
CA PHE A 214 -4.43 8.18 22.98
C PHE A 214 -5.42 9.29 22.66
N ASN A 215 -4.97 10.28 21.87
CA ASN A 215 -5.84 11.32 21.35
C ASN A 215 -6.56 10.82 20.10
N LEU A 216 -7.87 10.61 20.19
CA LEU A 216 -8.67 10.12 19.05
C LEU A 216 -9.00 11.25 18.08
N SER A 217 -8.82 11.03 16.79
CA SER A 217 -9.17 11.97 15.72
C SER A 217 -10.63 11.77 15.31
N LEU A 218 -11.35 12.86 15.09
CA LEU A 218 -12.72 12.82 14.57
C LEU A 218 -12.77 12.17 13.18
N LEU A 219 -13.89 11.55 12.86
CA LEU A 219 -14.19 11.13 11.49
C LEU A 219 -14.26 12.35 10.57
N ASP A 220 -13.71 12.21 9.37
CA ASP A 220 -13.77 13.26 8.35
C ASP A 220 -15.23 13.49 7.92
N SER A 221 -15.57 14.76 7.66
CA SER A 221 -16.88 15.17 7.20
C SER A 221 -16.93 15.29 5.69
N LYS A 222 -18.03 14.85 5.09
CA LYS A 222 -18.22 14.88 3.63
C LYS A 222 -18.65 16.25 3.16
N ILE A 223 -18.06 16.71 2.06
CA ILE A 223 -18.42 17.94 1.38
C ILE A 223 -18.56 17.69 -0.12
N ASN A 224 -19.63 18.22 -0.73
CA ASN A 224 -19.84 18.25 -2.16
C ASN A 224 -19.59 19.67 -2.68
N ILE A 225 -18.59 19.84 -3.53
CA ILE A 225 -18.16 21.13 -4.09
C ILE A 225 -18.68 21.24 -5.52
N ILE A 226 -19.51 22.23 -5.74
CA ILE A 226 -20.18 22.48 -7.03
C ILE A 226 -19.83 23.89 -7.51
N SER A 227 -19.65 24.05 -8.81
CA SER A 227 -19.49 25.38 -9.43
C SER A 227 -20.34 25.50 -10.67
N ASN A 228 -20.75 26.73 -10.96
CA ASN A 228 -21.29 27.14 -12.25
C ASN A 228 -20.35 28.21 -12.87
N PRO A 229 -19.72 27.94 -14.04
CA PRO A 229 -19.79 26.69 -14.81
C PRO A 229 -19.07 25.53 -14.11
N LYS A 230 -19.44 24.30 -14.48
CA LYS A 230 -18.80 23.07 -14.04
C LYS A 230 -17.33 22.99 -14.49
N GLU A 231 -16.60 21.99 -13.99
CA GLU A 231 -15.20 21.74 -14.33
C GLU A 231 -14.25 22.87 -13.90
N ALA A 232 -14.55 23.56 -12.81
CA ALA A 232 -13.58 24.40 -12.15
C ALA A 232 -12.60 23.56 -11.34
N SER A 233 -11.32 23.92 -11.39
CA SER A 233 -10.29 23.28 -10.56
C SER A 233 -10.52 23.60 -9.09
N VAL A 234 -10.49 22.56 -8.25
CA VAL A 234 -10.66 22.65 -6.80
C VAL A 234 -9.31 22.47 -6.13
N ASN A 235 -8.91 23.44 -5.33
CA ASN A 235 -7.76 23.32 -4.43
C ASN A 235 -8.25 23.45 -2.98
N ILE A 236 -7.77 22.55 -2.12
CA ILE A 236 -7.96 22.61 -0.68
C ILE A 236 -6.62 22.88 -0.03
N ASN A 237 -6.52 23.95 0.74
CA ASN A 237 -5.26 24.38 1.37
C ASN A 237 -4.10 24.45 0.37
N SER A 238 -4.36 25.00 -0.84
CA SER A 238 -3.42 25.09 -1.97
C SER A 238 -3.03 23.77 -2.64
N ILE A 239 -3.63 22.64 -2.25
CA ILE A 239 -3.40 21.33 -2.87
C ILE A 239 -4.56 21.04 -3.84
N TYR A 240 -4.22 20.73 -5.10
CA TYR A 240 -5.20 20.36 -6.12
C TYR A 240 -5.89 19.03 -5.76
N ARG A 241 -7.23 18.99 -5.86
CA ARG A 241 -8.07 17.83 -5.51
C ARG A 241 -8.89 17.28 -6.67
N GLY A 242 -9.15 18.09 -7.71
CA GLY A 242 -9.96 17.65 -8.85
C GLY A 242 -10.74 18.79 -9.49
N LEU A 243 -11.80 18.45 -10.23
CA LEU A 243 -12.70 19.38 -10.91
C LEU A 243 -14.11 19.23 -10.34
N THR A 244 -14.84 20.37 -10.30
CA THR A 244 -16.26 20.40 -9.92
C THR A 244 -17.17 19.72 -10.95
N PRO A 245 -18.26 19.00 -10.51
CA PRO A 245 -18.62 18.71 -9.12
C PRO A 245 -17.67 17.70 -8.50
N LEU A 246 -17.31 17.87 -7.23
CA LEU A 246 -16.32 17.04 -6.53
C LEU A 246 -16.76 16.77 -5.10
N GLU A 247 -16.78 15.47 -4.73
CA GLU A 247 -17.01 15.03 -3.36
C GLU A 247 -15.66 14.75 -2.67
N LEU A 248 -15.53 15.24 -1.43
CA LEU A 248 -14.33 15.09 -0.61
C LEU A 248 -14.70 14.79 0.83
N GLU A 249 -13.77 14.21 1.55
CA GLU A 249 -13.78 14.09 3.00
C GLU A 249 -12.70 15.00 3.58
N LEU A 250 -13.09 15.86 4.54
CA LEU A 250 -12.20 16.83 5.18
C LEU A 250 -12.36 16.76 6.69
N GLU A 251 -11.27 17.00 7.40
CA GLU A 251 -11.26 17.03 8.85
C GLU A 251 -12.25 18.08 9.39
N PRO A 252 -13.19 17.73 10.30
CA PRO A 252 -14.12 18.70 10.87
C PRO A 252 -13.43 19.60 11.90
N LEU A 253 -14.08 20.71 12.22
CA LEU A 253 -13.65 21.70 13.21
C LEU A 253 -12.30 22.39 12.91
N VAL A 254 -11.72 22.11 11.76
CA VAL A 254 -10.50 22.76 11.24
C VAL A 254 -10.88 23.68 10.10
N SER A 255 -10.16 24.81 9.96
CA SER A 255 -10.37 25.74 8.84
C SER A 255 -9.69 25.21 7.58
N HIS A 256 -10.47 25.07 6.50
CA HIS A 256 -9.99 24.69 5.17
C HIS A 256 -10.19 25.85 4.21
N THR A 257 -9.17 26.20 3.43
CA THR A 257 -9.28 27.14 2.34
C THR A 257 -9.67 26.41 1.06
N ILE A 258 -10.89 26.65 0.56
CA ILE A 258 -11.35 26.13 -0.74
C ILE A 258 -11.11 27.20 -1.81
N SER A 259 -10.36 26.86 -2.83
CA SER A 259 -10.14 27.73 -3.97
C SER A 259 -10.67 27.09 -5.25
N LEU A 260 -11.51 27.84 -5.99
CA LEU A 260 -12.06 27.44 -7.29
C LEU A 260 -11.48 28.31 -8.39
N ALA A 261 -10.98 27.70 -9.45
CA ALA A 261 -10.46 28.42 -10.60
C ALA A 261 -10.84 27.72 -11.91
N LYS A 262 -11.28 28.54 -12.90
CA LYS A 262 -11.55 28.07 -14.26
C LYS A 262 -11.02 29.12 -15.24
N PRO A 263 -10.34 28.73 -16.33
CA PRO A 263 -9.87 29.67 -17.34
C PRO A 263 -11.01 30.53 -17.89
N GLY A 264 -10.80 31.83 -17.91
CA GLY A 264 -11.82 32.83 -18.33
C GLY A 264 -12.75 33.29 -17.20
N PHE A 265 -12.58 32.80 -15.99
CA PHE A 265 -13.42 33.17 -14.85
C PHE A 265 -12.58 33.66 -13.68
N LYS A 266 -13.18 34.53 -12.86
CA LYS A 266 -12.58 35.01 -11.64
C LYS A 266 -12.49 33.90 -10.62
N SER A 267 -11.29 33.62 -10.13
CA SER A 267 -11.08 32.63 -9.06
C SER A 267 -11.73 33.10 -7.76
N ILE A 268 -12.20 32.12 -7.00
CA ILE A 268 -12.77 32.31 -5.66
C ILE A 268 -11.87 31.58 -4.67
N SER A 269 -11.67 32.18 -3.50
CA SER A 269 -10.97 31.55 -2.38
C SER A 269 -11.69 31.89 -1.09
N GLU A 270 -12.16 30.88 -0.37
CA GLU A 270 -12.97 31.02 0.86
C GLU A 270 -12.49 30.05 1.91
N ASN A 271 -12.55 30.48 3.17
CA ASN A 271 -12.31 29.62 4.32
C ASN A 271 -13.62 29.05 4.85
N ILE A 272 -13.65 27.75 5.05
CA ILE A 272 -14.77 27.06 5.66
C ILE A 272 -14.31 26.22 6.85
N VAL A 273 -15.19 26.00 7.79
CA VAL A 273 -15.04 25.05 8.90
C VAL A 273 -16.21 24.09 8.82
N LEU A 274 -15.94 22.81 8.67
CA LEU A 274 -16.98 21.79 8.66
C LEU A 274 -17.35 21.43 10.10
N LYS A 275 -18.63 21.17 10.33
CA LYS A 275 -19.12 20.52 11.55
C LYS A 275 -18.78 19.04 11.51
N THR A 276 -18.87 18.36 12.66
CA THR A 276 -18.75 16.91 12.72
C THR A 276 -19.83 16.23 11.87
N GLN A 277 -19.56 15.01 11.41
CA GLN A 277 -20.53 14.26 10.60
C GLN A 277 -21.85 14.02 11.35
N GLU A 278 -21.78 13.81 12.65
CA GLU A 278 -22.97 13.65 13.52
C GLU A 278 -23.81 14.94 13.58
N GLU A 279 -23.18 16.11 13.76
CA GLU A 279 -23.88 17.39 13.75
C GLU A 279 -24.53 17.70 12.39
N ILE A 280 -23.83 17.40 11.28
CA ILE A 280 -24.37 17.57 9.92
C ILE A 280 -25.61 16.70 9.72
N LEU A 281 -25.54 15.43 10.12
CA LEU A 281 -26.65 14.49 9.99
C LEU A 281 -27.87 14.94 10.83
N ASN A 282 -27.63 15.36 12.06
CA ASN A 282 -28.70 15.82 12.96
C ASN A 282 -29.38 17.11 12.49
N GLU A 283 -28.64 18.04 11.91
CA GLU A 283 -29.18 19.32 11.44
C GLU A 283 -29.87 19.26 10.09
N ARG A 284 -29.33 18.47 9.17
CA ARG A 284 -29.72 18.50 7.74
C ARG A 284 -30.39 17.21 7.26
N ASN A 285 -30.34 16.14 8.03
CA ASN A 285 -30.77 14.79 7.63
C ASN A 285 -30.08 14.28 6.35
N VAL A 286 -28.88 14.82 6.05
CA VAL A 286 -27.99 14.41 4.95
C VAL A 286 -26.58 14.27 5.47
N ALA A 287 -25.80 13.37 4.87
CA ALA A 287 -24.46 13.03 5.36
C ALA A 287 -23.35 13.92 4.79
N TYR A 288 -23.68 15.05 4.16
CA TYR A 288 -22.69 15.93 3.53
C TYR A 288 -23.07 17.42 3.59
N VAL A 289 -22.07 18.28 3.46
CA VAL A 289 -22.24 19.74 3.28
C VAL A 289 -22.13 20.06 1.80
N GLU A 290 -23.02 20.89 1.27
CA GLU A 290 -22.95 21.41 -0.09
C GLU A 290 -22.27 22.77 -0.11
N PHE A 291 -21.23 22.90 -0.95
CA PHE A 291 -20.53 24.18 -1.21
C PHE A 291 -20.67 24.50 -2.69
N GLU A 292 -21.70 25.31 -3.02
CA GLU A 292 -22.00 25.72 -4.38
C GLU A 292 -21.55 27.17 -4.60
N ARG A 293 -20.86 27.43 -5.73
CA ARG A 293 -20.42 28.79 -6.10
C ARG A 293 -20.59 29.05 -7.60
N GLU A 294 -21.01 30.27 -7.92
CA GLU A 294 -21.04 30.79 -9.29
C GLU A 294 -19.75 31.56 -9.56
N LEU A 295 -19.04 31.19 -10.64
CA LEU A 295 -17.82 31.87 -11.08
C LEU A 295 -18.19 32.99 -12.07
N LYS A 296 -17.72 34.20 -11.81
CA LYS A 296 -17.95 35.35 -12.67
C LYS A 296 -17.02 35.30 -13.88
N PRO A 297 -17.55 35.38 -15.14
CA PRO A 297 -16.71 35.42 -16.33
C PRO A 297 -15.85 36.67 -16.39
N ILE A 298 -14.67 36.54 -16.98
CA ILE A 298 -13.75 37.66 -17.28
C ILE A 298 -13.64 37.71 -18.79
N TYR A 299 -13.85 38.93 -19.35
CA TYR A 299 -13.76 39.20 -20.78
C TYR A 299 -12.55 40.08 -21.10
N GLY A 300 -11.98 39.85 -22.28
CA GLY A 300 -11.00 40.75 -22.92
C GLY A 300 -11.51 41.15 -24.28
N SER A 301 -11.27 42.44 -24.65
CA SER A 301 -11.70 43.02 -25.92
C SER A 301 -10.63 42.83 -27.00
N ILE A 302 -11.02 42.33 -28.16
CA ILE A 302 -10.16 42.20 -29.35
C ILE A 302 -10.81 42.88 -30.54
N SER A 303 -10.03 43.79 -31.20
CA SER A 303 -10.37 44.37 -32.49
C SER A 303 -9.79 43.51 -33.60
N PHE A 304 -10.63 42.94 -34.45
CA PHE A 304 -10.23 42.20 -35.64
C PHE A 304 -10.32 43.09 -36.86
N LEU A 305 -9.17 43.35 -37.49
CA LEU A 305 -9.02 44.20 -38.68
C LEU A 305 -8.47 43.36 -39.85
N GLY A 306 -8.37 43.91 -41.05
CA GLY A 306 -7.74 43.29 -42.22
C GLY A 306 -8.73 42.81 -43.26
N THR A 307 -8.68 41.56 -43.75
CA THR A 307 -9.46 41.07 -44.89
C THR A 307 -10.99 41.24 -44.68
N PRO A 308 -11.65 42.22 -45.33
CA PRO A 308 -13.05 42.50 -45.07
C PRO A 308 -13.94 41.32 -45.45
N GLY A 309 -14.98 41.06 -44.69
CA GLY A 309 -15.90 39.96 -44.93
C GLY A 309 -15.44 38.57 -44.52
N ALA A 310 -14.27 38.47 -43.86
CA ALA A 310 -13.81 37.20 -43.24
C ALA A 310 -14.67 36.88 -42.01
N GLY A 311 -15.28 35.72 -42.00
CA GLY A 311 -16.08 35.22 -40.86
C GLY A 311 -15.19 34.65 -39.78
N LEU A 312 -15.46 35.01 -38.52
CA LEU A 312 -14.80 34.52 -37.30
C LEU A 312 -15.64 33.42 -36.68
N ILE A 313 -15.10 32.23 -36.54
CA ILE A 313 -15.80 31.06 -36.03
C ILE A 313 -15.11 30.56 -34.76
N LEU A 314 -15.84 30.50 -33.66
CA LEU A 314 -15.39 30.06 -32.37
C LEU A 314 -16.29 28.90 -31.91
N GLU A 315 -15.69 27.78 -31.50
CA GLU A 315 -16.41 26.59 -31.02
C GLU A 315 -17.50 26.11 -32.02
N GLY A 316 -17.31 26.37 -33.34
CA GLY A 316 -18.22 25.97 -34.42
C GLY A 316 -19.30 27.01 -34.77
N GLU A 317 -19.44 28.08 -33.99
CA GLU A 317 -20.40 29.17 -34.24
C GLU A 317 -19.72 30.40 -34.82
N GLN A 318 -20.33 31.06 -35.78
CA GLN A 318 -19.87 32.34 -36.34
C GLN A 318 -20.17 33.46 -35.37
N ILE A 319 -19.12 34.00 -34.73
CA ILE A 319 -19.25 35.08 -33.73
C ILE A 319 -19.17 36.48 -34.31
N GLY A 320 -18.73 36.64 -35.59
CA GLY A 320 -18.64 37.96 -36.24
C GLY A 320 -18.03 37.88 -37.62
N VAL A 321 -17.87 39.09 -38.21
CA VAL A 321 -17.28 39.29 -39.55
C VAL A 321 -16.33 40.48 -39.49
N VAL A 322 -15.12 40.36 -39.99
CA VAL A 322 -14.08 41.41 -40.03
C VAL A 322 -14.51 42.56 -40.94
N PRO A 323 -14.34 43.87 -40.52
CA PRO A 323 -13.80 44.32 -39.24
C PRO A 323 -14.85 44.32 -38.11
N ILE A 324 -14.44 43.90 -36.90
CA ILE A 324 -15.32 43.84 -35.72
C ILE A 324 -14.54 43.90 -34.42
N ASN A 325 -15.15 44.46 -33.36
CA ASN A 325 -14.67 44.39 -31.98
C ASN A 325 -15.51 43.40 -31.22
N LEU A 326 -14.87 42.48 -30.50
CA LEU A 326 -15.55 41.43 -29.74
C LEU A 326 -14.99 41.35 -28.32
N ASP A 327 -15.90 41.21 -27.36
CA ASP A 327 -15.57 40.85 -25.99
C ASP A 327 -15.63 39.34 -25.85
N LEU A 328 -14.48 38.72 -25.73
CA LEU A 328 -14.36 37.27 -25.68
C LEU A 328 -13.85 36.83 -24.30
N LEU A 329 -14.24 35.64 -23.91
CA LEU A 329 -13.81 35.06 -22.62
C LEU A 329 -12.30 35.03 -22.52
N SER A 330 -11.74 35.47 -21.38
CA SER A 330 -10.30 35.59 -21.16
C SER A 330 -9.65 34.22 -20.92
N LYS A 331 -9.60 33.41 -21.97
CA LYS A 331 -8.96 32.08 -22.03
C LYS A 331 -8.31 31.87 -23.38
N LYS A 332 -7.38 30.94 -23.49
CA LYS A 332 -6.87 30.48 -24.78
C LYS A 332 -7.98 29.79 -25.56
N GLN A 333 -8.17 30.21 -26.81
CA GLN A 333 -9.24 29.76 -27.69
C GLN A 333 -8.72 29.66 -29.12
N LEU A 334 -9.18 28.62 -29.85
CA LEU A 334 -8.89 28.49 -31.27
C LEU A 334 -9.97 29.17 -32.07
N LEU A 335 -9.59 30.19 -32.82
CA LEU A 335 -10.46 30.93 -33.75
C LEU A 335 -10.21 30.40 -35.16
N LEU A 336 -11.25 30.02 -35.86
CA LEU A 336 -11.19 29.71 -37.28
C LEU A 336 -11.65 30.94 -38.07
N ILE A 337 -10.88 31.30 -39.07
CA ILE A 337 -11.16 32.47 -39.94
C ILE A 337 -11.43 31.94 -41.34
N LYS A 338 -12.62 32.20 -41.84
CA LYS A 338 -13.07 31.69 -43.14
C LYS A 338 -13.65 32.78 -44.03
N LYS A 339 -13.25 32.72 -45.31
CA LYS A 339 -13.87 33.52 -46.36
C LYS A 339 -13.84 32.76 -47.65
N GLU A 340 -14.93 32.89 -48.44
CA GLU A 340 -15.00 32.25 -49.75
C GLU A 340 -13.89 32.74 -50.68
N GLY A 341 -13.20 31.82 -51.35
CA GLY A 341 -12.08 32.09 -52.22
C GLY A 341 -10.74 32.28 -51.50
N TYR A 342 -10.69 32.11 -50.19
CA TYR A 342 -9.48 32.21 -49.38
C TYR A 342 -9.18 30.92 -48.62
N VAL A 343 -7.93 30.73 -48.22
CA VAL A 343 -7.52 29.64 -47.36
C VAL A 343 -8.00 29.89 -45.92
N THR A 344 -8.60 28.86 -45.29
CA THR A 344 -9.00 28.96 -43.90
C THR A 344 -7.74 29.08 -43.00
N GLU A 345 -7.76 30.05 -42.09
CA GLU A 345 -6.71 30.26 -41.11
C GLU A 345 -7.17 29.84 -39.71
N GLU A 346 -6.29 29.20 -38.98
CA GLU A 346 -6.47 28.87 -37.55
C GLU A 346 -5.58 29.77 -36.70
N LEU A 347 -6.21 30.50 -35.78
CA LEU A 347 -5.51 31.45 -34.94
C LEU A 347 -5.78 31.16 -33.44
N MET A 348 -4.73 30.94 -32.68
CA MET A 348 -4.83 30.87 -31.21
C MET A 348 -4.90 32.28 -30.64
N ILE A 349 -6.04 32.63 -30.05
CA ILE A 349 -6.25 33.86 -29.36
C ILE A 349 -6.26 33.71 -27.86
N ASN A 350 -5.85 34.74 -27.13
CA ASN A 350 -5.90 34.79 -25.67
C ASN A 350 -6.36 36.20 -25.23
N PRO A 351 -7.68 36.43 -25.23
CA PRO A 351 -8.23 37.72 -24.83
C PRO A 351 -7.81 38.08 -23.40
N THR A 352 -7.26 39.24 -23.16
CA THR A 352 -6.76 39.65 -21.84
C THR A 352 -7.60 40.81 -21.32
N SER A 353 -8.16 40.66 -20.13
CA SER A 353 -8.97 41.71 -19.51
C SER A 353 -8.12 42.96 -19.18
N GLY A 354 -8.68 44.12 -19.45
CA GLY A 354 -8.04 45.42 -19.17
C GLY A 354 -7.05 45.87 -20.24
N TYR A 355 -6.87 45.11 -21.33
CA TYR A 355 -6.04 45.50 -22.48
C TYR A 355 -6.84 45.37 -23.77
N GLU A 356 -6.85 46.44 -24.60
CA GLU A 356 -7.36 46.33 -25.96
C GLU A 356 -6.30 45.66 -26.83
N GLN A 357 -6.68 44.56 -27.46
CA GLN A 357 -5.85 43.81 -28.39
C GLN A 357 -6.33 44.06 -29.81
N THR A 358 -5.39 44.24 -30.74
CA THR A 358 -5.73 44.32 -32.17
C THR A 358 -5.07 43.16 -32.90
N ILE A 359 -5.86 42.45 -33.69
CA ILE A 359 -5.40 41.35 -34.55
C ILE A 359 -5.69 41.71 -36.00
N GLU A 360 -4.65 41.76 -36.83
CA GLU A 360 -4.76 41.98 -38.26
C GLU A 360 -4.84 40.65 -39.00
N ILE A 361 -5.93 40.42 -39.71
CA ILE A 361 -6.24 39.21 -40.45
C ILE A 361 -5.95 39.44 -41.93
N ASN A 362 -4.95 38.72 -42.46
CA ASN A 362 -4.53 38.79 -43.84
C ASN A 362 -4.67 37.42 -44.51
N LEU A 363 -5.90 37.05 -44.90
CA LEU A 363 -6.14 35.81 -45.58
C LEU A 363 -5.50 35.76 -46.95
N MET A 364 -4.94 34.64 -47.30
CA MET A 364 -4.34 34.36 -48.60
C MET A 364 -5.32 33.61 -49.49
N THR A 365 -5.32 33.91 -50.76
CA THR A 365 -5.92 33.04 -51.75
C THR A 365 -5.17 31.71 -51.85
N PRO A 366 -5.76 30.65 -52.39
CA PRO A 366 -5.05 29.36 -52.59
C PRO A 366 -3.80 29.51 -53.43
N GLU A 367 -3.80 30.41 -54.37
CA GLU A 367 -2.63 30.71 -55.24
C GLU A 367 -1.52 31.39 -54.47
N GLU A 368 -1.81 32.41 -53.67
CA GLU A 368 -0.86 33.13 -52.81
C GLU A 368 -0.26 32.16 -51.75
N ALA A 369 -1.11 31.33 -51.15
CA ALA A 369 -0.66 30.35 -50.15
C ALA A 369 0.27 29.31 -50.78
N ALA A 370 -0.07 28.82 -52.00
CA ALA A 370 0.79 27.91 -52.74
C ALA A 370 2.13 28.54 -53.09
N LEU A 371 2.11 29.82 -53.44
CA LEU A 371 3.32 30.57 -53.71
C LEU A 371 4.18 30.81 -52.45
N ALA A 372 3.55 31.16 -51.35
CA ALA A 372 4.23 31.37 -50.08
C ALA A 372 4.83 30.07 -49.47
N ALA A 373 4.26 28.92 -49.82
CA ALA A 373 4.75 27.63 -49.41
C ALA A 373 5.99 27.14 -50.16
N LEU A 374 6.34 27.82 -51.27
CA LEU A 374 7.54 27.44 -52.05
C LEU A 374 8.80 27.77 -51.23
N PRO A 375 9.74 26.83 -51.11
CA PRO A 375 11.00 27.13 -50.42
C PRO A 375 11.82 28.16 -51.18
N ASN A 376 12.37 29.15 -50.47
CA ASN A 376 13.19 30.22 -51.07
C ASN A 376 14.47 29.69 -51.80
N LYS A 377 14.91 28.53 -51.35
CA LYS A 377 16.07 27.79 -51.95
C LYS A 377 15.76 26.33 -52.07
N ILE A 378 16.21 25.74 -53.12
CA ILE A 378 16.20 24.31 -53.36
C ILE A 378 17.59 23.88 -53.81
N GLN A 379 17.88 22.59 -53.65
CA GLN A 379 19.08 21.96 -54.17
C GLN A 379 18.68 20.88 -55.18
N THR A 380 19.29 20.91 -56.36
CA THR A 380 19.08 19.84 -57.35
C THR A 380 19.71 18.53 -56.90
N SER A 381 19.38 17.43 -57.58
CA SER A 381 20.01 16.14 -57.35
C SER A 381 21.54 16.12 -57.57
N GLN A 382 22.05 17.07 -58.35
CA GLN A 382 23.49 17.28 -58.62
C GLN A 382 24.15 18.26 -57.64
N GLY A 383 23.41 18.74 -56.63
CA GLY A 383 23.94 19.64 -55.60
C GLY A 383 23.93 21.14 -55.97
N LEU A 384 23.38 21.51 -57.14
CA LEU A 384 23.27 22.90 -57.55
C LEU A 384 22.23 23.63 -56.68
N GLU A 385 22.65 24.70 -56.02
CA GLU A 385 21.73 25.54 -55.22
C GLU A 385 20.96 26.48 -56.14
N MET A 386 19.66 26.52 -56.00
CA MET A 386 18.77 27.39 -56.78
C MET A 386 17.94 28.28 -55.85
N ARG A 387 17.73 29.53 -56.22
CA ARG A 387 16.94 30.53 -55.52
C ARG A 387 15.62 30.76 -56.23
N LEU A 388 14.53 30.85 -55.46
CA LEU A 388 13.22 31.20 -55.97
C LEU A 388 13.18 32.67 -56.40
N ILE A 389 12.70 32.92 -57.59
CA ILE A 389 12.38 34.23 -58.10
C ILE A 389 10.87 34.37 -58.16
N TYR A 390 10.34 35.33 -57.43
CA TYR A 390 8.92 35.60 -57.40
C TYR A 390 8.48 36.42 -58.65
N PRO A 391 7.22 36.28 -59.07
CA PRO A 391 6.61 37.21 -60.02
C PRO A 391 6.61 38.61 -59.40
N GLY A 392 6.88 39.62 -60.17
CA GLY A 392 7.06 40.95 -59.62
C GLY A 392 7.07 42.07 -60.63
N ASN A 393 7.81 43.11 -60.31
CA ASN A 393 7.91 44.29 -61.12
C ASN A 393 8.57 44.04 -62.48
N GLU A 394 8.21 44.90 -63.45
CA GLU A 394 8.84 44.94 -64.76
C GLU A 394 10.30 45.42 -64.65
N PHE A 395 11.19 44.80 -65.35
CA PHE A 395 12.58 45.21 -65.46
C PHE A 395 13.05 45.29 -66.91
N VAL A 396 14.02 46.10 -67.18
CA VAL A 396 14.59 46.21 -68.52
C VAL A 396 15.64 45.13 -68.71
N MET A 397 15.44 44.25 -69.65
CA MET A 397 16.41 43.24 -70.08
C MET A 397 17.01 43.67 -71.39
N GLY A 398 18.36 43.61 -71.49
CA GLY A 398 19.15 44.01 -72.65
C GLY A 398 20.13 45.16 -72.30
N ALA A 399 20.82 45.62 -73.26
CA ALA A 399 21.84 46.66 -73.08
C ALA A 399 21.53 47.93 -73.90
N PRO A 400 21.70 49.14 -73.34
CA PRO A 400 21.45 50.36 -74.05
C PRO A 400 22.45 50.50 -75.21
N ARG A 401 22.05 51.22 -76.28
CA ARG A 401 22.83 51.33 -77.48
C ARG A 401 24.26 51.90 -77.23
N ARG A 402 24.51 52.61 -76.15
CA ARG A 402 25.78 53.23 -75.75
C ARG A 402 26.75 52.29 -75.04
N ASP A 403 26.33 51.08 -74.69
CA ASP A 403 27.19 50.11 -73.98
C ASP A 403 28.20 49.50 -74.93
N GLN A 404 29.51 49.64 -74.59
CA GLN A 404 30.59 49.05 -75.37
C GLN A 404 30.53 47.50 -75.29
N GLY A 405 30.55 46.84 -76.45
CA GLY A 405 30.49 45.37 -76.58
C GLY A 405 29.08 44.83 -76.74
N ARG A 406 28.04 45.69 -76.73
CA ARG A 406 26.65 45.25 -77.00
C ARG A 406 26.52 44.58 -78.36
N LYS A 407 25.89 43.47 -78.40
CA LYS A 407 25.56 42.75 -79.63
C LYS A 407 24.20 43.17 -80.17
N THR A 408 23.98 42.99 -81.47
CA THR A 408 22.75 43.41 -82.17
C THR A 408 21.47 42.80 -81.62
N ASN A 409 21.56 41.63 -80.99
CA ASN A 409 20.42 40.92 -80.34
C ASN A 409 20.16 41.32 -78.89
N GLU A 410 20.92 42.22 -78.32
CA GLU A 410 20.80 42.69 -76.95
C GLU A 410 19.99 44.01 -76.83
N THR A 411 18.91 44.05 -77.58
CA THR A 411 18.01 45.21 -77.55
C THR A 411 17.24 45.25 -76.22
N GLU A 412 17.22 46.46 -75.62
CA GLU A 412 16.44 46.73 -74.41
C GLU A 412 14.98 46.39 -74.65
N ARG A 413 14.42 45.61 -73.76
CA ARG A 413 13.00 45.26 -73.70
C ARG A 413 12.51 45.18 -72.27
N LEU A 414 11.30 45.64 -72.07
CA LEU A 414 10.61 45.52 -70.79
C LEU A 414 10.14 44.09 -70.62
N VAL A 415 10.54 43.45 -69.50
CA VAL A 415 10.18 42.06 -69.18
C VAL A 415 9.50 42.04 -67.85
N LYS A 416 8.41 41.28 -67.78
CA LYS A 416 7.64 41.03 -66.56
C LYS A 416 7.63 39.50 -66.31
N ILE A 417 8.12 39.11 -65.15
CA ILE A 417 8.04 37.76 -64.70
C ILE A 417 6.63 37.51 -64.17
N THR A 418 5.90 36.56 -64.78
CA THR A 418 4.47 36.30 -64.47
C THR A 418 4.26 34.99 -63.65
N ARG A 419 5.31 34.16 -63.49
CA ARG A 419 5.28 32.92 -62.76
C ARG A 419 6.54 32.77 -61.89
N PRO A 420 6.45 32.16 -60.72
CA PRO A 420 7.63 31.85 -59.95
C PRO A 420 8.50 30.80 -60.65
N PHE A 421 9.78 30.90 -60.54
CA PHE A 421 10.72 29.91 -61.04
C PHE A 421 12.00 29.92 -60.19
N TYR A 422 12.73 28.80 -60.22
CA TYR A 422 14.02 28.72 -59.58
C TYR A 422 15.15 29.00 -60.57
N VAL A 423 16.13 29.78 -60.10
CA VAL A 423 17.35 30.05 -60.88
C VAL A 423 18.56 29.67 -60.05
N GLY A 424 19.57 29.09 -60.71
CA GLY A 424 20.87 28.81 -60.08
C GLY A 424 21.49 30.04 -59.50
N ILE A 425 22.04 29.98 -58.29
CA ILE A 425 22.73 31.10 -57.65
C ILE A 425 24.12 31.37 -58.25
N THR A 426 24.64 30.41 -58.99
CA THR A 426 25.86 30.45 -59.75
C THR A 426 25.59 30.02 -61.20
N GLU A 427 26.49 30.38 -62.10
CA GLU A 427 26.49 29.86 -63.47
C GLU A 427 26.75 28.36 -63.44
N THR A 428 26.10 27.62 -64.34
CA THR A 428 26.35 26.17 -64.49
C THR A 428 27.71 25.94 -65.11
N SER A 429 28.57 25.24 -64.37
CA SER A 429 29.90 24.88 -64.88
C SER A 429 29.84 23.79 -65.95
N ASN A 430 30.83 23.70 -66.81
CA ASN A 430 30.97 22.62 -67.79
C ASN A 430 30.97 21.21 -67.14
N LYS A 431 31.46 21.11 -65.91
CA LYS A 431 31.42 19.88 -65.13
C LYS A 431 30.02 19.46 -64.80
N GLU A 432 29.25 20.37 -64.25
CA GLU A 432 27.85 20.12 -63.84
C GLU A 432 26.97 19.83 -65.08
N PHE A 433 27.17 20.58 -66.18
CA PHE A 433 26.45 20.36 -67.41
C PHE A 433 26.76 18.97 -68.05
N ARG A 434 27.99 18.45 -67.91
CA ARG A 434 28.35 17.11 -68.35
C ARG A 434 27.73 16.01 -67.53
N GLU A 435 27.38 16.24 -66.30
CA GLU A 435 26.58 15.28 -65.51
C GLU A 435 25.17 15.10 -66.11
N PHE A 436 24.59 16.14 -66.67
CA PHE A 436 23.33 16.10 -67.39
C PHE A 436 23.49 15.56 -68.83
N GLU A 437 24.45 16.10 -69.60
CA GLU A 437 24.74 15.71 -70.99
C GLU A 437 26.21 15.28 -71.11
N PRO A 438 26.51 13.96 -70.89
CA PRO A 438 27.92 13.47 -70.88
C PRO A 438 28.73 13.74 -72.12
N LYS A 439 28.07 13.94 -73.28
CA LYS A 439 28.75 14.23 -74.55
C LYS A 439 28.97 15.74 -74.78
N HIS A 440 28.60 16.58 -73.83
CA HIS A 440 28.77 18.03 -73.98
C HIS A 440 30.24 18.40 -74.04
N THR A 441 30.61 19.13 -75.07
CA THR A 441 31.95 19.73 -75.27
C THR A 441 31.76 21.23 -75.41
N SER A 442 32.27 22.01 -74.46
CA SER A 442 32.28 23.46 -74.58
C SER A 442 33.44 23.81 -75.58
N GLY A 443 33.18 24.71 -76.53
CA GLY A 443 34.20 25.12 -77.49
C GLY A 443 35.48 25.70 -76.85
N ALA A 444 35.55 25.91 -75.60
CA ALA A 444 36.68 26.40 -74.80
C ALA A 444 37.72 25.32 -74.49
N GLU A 445 37.37 24.01 -74.63
CA GLU A 445 38.29 22.92 -74.34
C GLU A 445 39.46 22.78 -75.36
N VAL A 446 39.35 23.44 -76.51
CA VAL A 446 40.40 23.44 -77.53
C VAL A 446 41.59 24.31 -77.17
N PHE A 447 41.48 25.17 -76.11
CA PHE A 447 42.49 26.19 -75.89
C PHE A 447 43.25 26.19 -74.57
N ARG A 448 42.96 25.44 -73.55
CA ARG A 448 43.79 25.36 -72.30
C ARG A 448 43.27 24.34 -71.26
N GLU A 449 44.23 23.59 -70.74
CA GLU A 449 44.08 22.79 -69.48
C GLU A 449 43.66 23.65 -68.23
N LEU A 450 43.59 24.95 -68.35
CA LEU A 450 43.14 25.89 -67.25
C LEU A 450 41.66 26.05 -67.18
N SER A 451 40.87 25.63 -68.16
CA SER A 451 39.40 25.77 -68.15
C SER A 451 38.64 24.60 -67.51
N ASN A 452 39.38 23.59 -67.03
CA ASN A 452 38.74 22.42 -66.36
C ASN A 452 38.39 22.61 -64.95
N ASN A 453 38.72 23.78 -64.33
CA ASN A 453 38.42 24.12 -62.94
C ASN A 453 37.53 25.37 -62.76
N MET A 454 36.85 25.80 -63.81
CA MET A 454 35.78 26.77 -63.67
C MET A 454 34.41 26.15 -63.97
#